data_3a880293b6fd289f737f719d88a90a8f
#
_entry.id   3a880293b6fd289f737f719d88a90a8f
#
_cell.length_a   1.000
_cell.length_b   1.000
_cell.length_c   1.000
_cell.angle_alpha   90.00
_cell.angle_beta   90.00
_cell.angle_gamma   90.00
#
_symmetry.space_group_name_H-M   'P 1'
#
loop_
_entity.id
_entity.type
_entity.pdbx_description
1 polymer ?
#
loop_
_entity_poly.entity_id
_entity_poly.type
_entity_poly.pdbx_seq_one_letter_code
_entity_poly.pdbx_strand_id
1 'polypeptide(L)'
;MSPPSSQIAQIGKRKLELSNLTKVLYPGEGIVKAHLVEYYLKIAPTILAHVKGRPLSLVRFPDGIDGESFFQKNRPNWAPDWLDHVILGDEKKDYIIATEEASLVWLANLACIELHQMHARAPHFDTPDYIVYDLDPPEDFRFQDVAALALEFKEHLEPFGYHAFVKTTGRKGVHVVTPIEPKWEFQKVFEAAKAVAQPFADSHASIVTLQIKKEYRKGKVLLDIYRNRQSQTIISAYSLRGLAGAPASTPLTWEELGSVENPKILDIHNVPQRILQNGDPWEVIDAYATPLHTDKKITRPLLKILKPARTRKTPQQLSQYSRKRSFDKTPEPPPVQIAGDGSAFVVHRHHASRLHYDLRLEQNGLLKSWAVPKGLPPRPGILRLAVNVEDHPLEYVNFEGAIPKGQYGGGMMWKFAQGRYEISKQKKDGFYFRLQSRELNAEYRIHHTKENQWLLERVDTPQLDWLRDPVQPMLARAFDKPPASTDYLYEVKWDGIRAMVALDEGELRIHGRNGLDITTQFPELQVPEQAFRAT
;
A
#
# COMPACT_ATOMS: atom_id res chain seq x y z
N MET A 1 -41.18 12.69 -13.92
CA MET A 1 -40.20 13.66 -14.47
C MET A 1 -38.88 12.87 -14.72
N SER A 2 -38.38 12.88 -15.94
CA SER A 2 -37.04 12.33 -16.17
C SER A 2 -36.02 13.12 -15.34
N PRO A 3 -35.02 12.48 -14.71
CA PRO A 3 -33.99 13.19 -13.97
C PRO A 3 -33.30 14.20 -14.88
N PRO A 4 -32.87 15.36 -14.37
CA PRO A 4 -32.19 16.36 -15.19
C PRO A 4 -30.96 15.71 -15.85
N SER A 5 -30.75 16.02 -17.14
CA SER A 5 -29.64 15.46 -17.93
C SER A 5 -28.26 15.89 -17.40
N SER A 6 -28.21 16.90 -16.55
CA SER A 6 -27.00 17.37 -15.86
C SER A 6 -27.30 17.88 -14.46
N GLN A 7 -26.27 17.85 -13.62
CA GLN A 7 -26.29 18.44 -12.25
C GLN A 7 -24.94 19.06 -11.93
N ILE A 8 -24.95 20.14 -11.14
CA ILE A 8 -23.73 20.79 -10.68
C ILE A 8 -23.29 20.12 -9.37
N ALA A 9 -22.04 19.66 -9.35
CA ALA A 9 -21.39 19.10 -8.15
C ALA A 9 -20.19 19.96 -7.73
N GLN A 10 -20.04 20.15 -6.42
CA GLN A 10 -18.85 20.78 -5.83
C GLN A 10 -17.83 19.69 -5.53
N ILE A 11 -16.67 19.73 -6.20
CA ILE A 11 -15.55 18.78 -6.01
C ILE A 11 -14.31 19.57 -5.57
N GLY A 12 -13.94 19.44 -4.32
CA GLY A 12 -12.93 20.32 -3.73
C GLY A 12 -13.29 21.79 -3.93
N LYS A 13 -12.44 22.54 -4.61
CA LYS A 13 -12.63 23.97 -4.90
C LYS A 13 -13.36 24.23 -6.24
N ARG A 14 -13.68 23.20 -7.01
CA ARG A 14 -14.23 23.30 -8.36
C ARG A 14 -15.72 23.00 -8.40
N LYS A 15 -16.45 23.72 -9.25
CA LYS A 15 -17.82 23.38 -9.64
C LYS A 15 -17.80 22.69 -10.99
N LEU A 16 -18.33 21.49 -11.06
CA LEU A 16 -18.39 20.67 -12.25
C LEU A 16 -19.83 20.39 -12.64
N GLU A 17 -20.15 20.54 -13.90
CA GLU A 17 -21.40 20.07 -14.45
C GLU A 17 -21.25 18.60 -14.85
N LEU A 18 -21.92 17.71 -14.14
CA LEU A 18 -21.95 16.27 -14.38
C LEU A 18 -23.18 15.93 -15.22
N SER A 19 -22.97 15.28 -16.37
CA SER A 19 -24.04 14.98 -17.31
C SER A 19 -24.21 13.47 -17.50
N ASN A 20 -25.44 13.05 -17.83
CA ASN A 20 -25.76 11.66 -18.19
C ASN A 20 -25.28 10.64 -17.16
N LEU A 21 -25.44 10.90 -15.87
CA LEU A 21 -24.93 10.05 -14.78
C LEU A 21 -25.54 8.66 -14.77
N THR A 22 -26.76 8.50 -15.31
CA THR A 22 -27.45 7.20 -15.42
C THR A 22 -27.08 6.43 -16.68
N LYS A 23 -26.20 6.98 -17.55
CA LYS A 23 -25.75 6.28 -18.76
C LYS A 23 -25.00 5.01 -18.37
N VAL A 24 -25.43 3.88 -18.89
CA VAL A 24 -24.80 2.58 -18.65
C VAL A 24 -23.47 2.54 -19.39
N LEU A 25 -22.38 2.24 -18.66
CA LEU A 25 -21.03 2.10 -19.22
C LEU A 25 -20.60 0.64 -19.29
N TYR A 26 -21.04 -0.20 -18.36
CA TYR A 26 -20.80 -1.66 -18.37
C TYR A 26 -22.15 -2.36 -18.30
N PRO A 27 -22.70 -2.78 -19.44
CA PRO A 27 -24.06 -3.33 -19.51
C PRO A 27 -24.23 -4.62 -18.72
N GLY A 28 -23.23 -5.50 -18.73
CA GLY A 28 -23.28 -6.79 -18.03
C GLY A 28 -23.39 -6.66 -16.51
N GLU A 29 -22.81 -5.62 -15.94
CA GLU A 29 -22.76 -5.34 -14.50
C GLU A 29 -23.75 -4.25 -14.07
N GLY A 30 -24.42 -3.61 -15.01
CA GLY A 30 -25.32 -2.47 -14.73
C GLY A 30 -24.60 -1.23 -14.19
N ILE A 31 -23.28 -1.12 -14.44
CA ILE A 31 -22.47 0.01 -13.95
C ILE A 31 -22.76 1.23 -14.84
N VAL A 32 -23.20 2.31 -14.20
CA VAL A 32 -23.50 3.58 -14.85
C VAL A 32 -22.38 4.60 -14.63
N LYS A 33 -22.41 5.71 -15.38
CA LYS A 33 -21.39 6.76 -15.28
C LYS A 33 -21.25 7.35 -13.86
N ALA A 34 -22.33 7.38 -13.09
CA ALA A 34 -22.26 7.78 -11.68
C ALA A 34 -21.30 6.92 -10.86
N HIS A 35 -21.30 5.59 -11.07
CA HIS A 35 -20.39 4.66 -10.38
C HIS A 35 -18.92 4.90 -10.78
N LEU A 36 -18.67 5.26 -12.05
CA LEU A 36 -17.32 5.63 -12.50
C LEU A 36 -16.81 6.89 -11.80
N VAL A 37 -17.68 7.92 -11.69
CA VAL A 37 -17.38 9.16 -10.96
C VAL A 37 -17.12 8.88 -9.49
N GLU A 38 -17.97 8.08 -8.87
CA GLU A 38 -17.86 7.69 -7.45
C GLU A 38 -16.55 6.92 -7.20
N TYR A 39 -16.19 5.98 -8.07
CA TYR A 39 -14.94 5.23 -7.98
C TYR A 39 -13.75 6.17 -7.95
N TYR A 40 -13.61 7.06 -8.94
CA TYR A 40 -12.48 7.97 -9.00
C TYR A 40 -12.46 8.99 -7.87
N LEU A 41 -13.60 9.38 -7.32
CA LEU A 41 -13.66 10.18 -6.09
C LEU A 41 -13.15 9.42 -4.87
N LYS A 42 -13.59 8.17 -4.68
CA LYS A 42 -13.18 7.34 -3.54
C LYS A 42 -11.68 7.08 -3.51
N ILE A 43 -11.08 6.84 -4.67
CA ILE A 43 -9.65 6.51 -4.79
C ILE A 43 -8.77 7.72 -5.12
N ALA A 44 -9.34 8.92 -5.25
CA ALA A 44 -8.61 10.12 -5.67
C ALA A 44 -7.31 10.36 -4.88
N PRO A 45 -7.28 10.28 -3.53
CA PRO A 45 -6.05 10.47 -2.77
C PRO A 45 -4.94 9.49 -3.18
N THR A 46 -5.32 8.24 -3.47
CA THR A 46 -4.38 7.16 -3.82
C THR A 46 -3.92 7.28 -5.26
N ILE A 47 -4.84 7.37 -6.22
CA ILE A 47 -4.47 7.41 -7.65
C ILE A 47 -3.68 8.67 -8.02
N LEU A 48 -4.00 9.81 -7.39
CA LEU A 48 -3.27 11.07 -7.62
C LEU A 48 -1.80 10.97 -7.22
N ALA A 49 -1.45 10.18 -6.21
CA ALA A 49 -0.05 9.94 -5.86
C ALA A 49 0.75 9.35 -7.04
N HIS A 50 0.10 8.58 -7.91
CA HIS A 50 0.74 7.90 -9.04
C HIS A 50 0.65 8.67 -10.36
N VAL A 51 -0.43 9.42 -10.59
CA VAL A 51 -0.66 10.12 -11.88
C VAL A 51 -0.30 11.60 -11.84
N LYS A 52 -0.17 12.21 -10.66
CA LYS A 52 0.14 13.63 -10.52
C LYS A 52 1.45 14.00 -11.21
N GLY A 53 1.38 15.04 -12.05
CA GLY A 53 2.52 15.50 -12.84
C GLY A 53 2.83 14.64 -14.08
N ARG A 54 2.10 13.57 -14.35
CA ARG A 54 2.31 12.71 -15.52
C ARG A 54 1.37 13.05 -16.66
N PRO A 55 1.87 13.19 -17.90
CA PRO A 55 1.02 13.32 -19.07
C PRO A 55 0.16 12.07 -19.26
N LEU A 56 -1.13 12.26 -19.48
CA LEU A 56 -2.10 11.18 -19.62
C LEU A 56 -2.55 11.01 -21.08
N SER A 57 -2.61 9.76 -21.51
CA SER A 57 -3.38 9.32 -22.67
C SER A 57 -4.63 8.63 -22.18
N LEU A 58 -5.77 8.89 -22.78
CA LEU A 58 -7.09 8.52 -22.29
C LEU A 58 -7.74 7.51 -23.24
N VAL A 59 -8.46 6.52 -22.70
CA VAL A 59 -9.39 5.73 -23.50
C VAL A 59 -10.80 6.01 -22.99
N ARG A 60 -11.61 6.59 -23.87
CA ARG A 60 -12.98 6.99 -23.57
C ARG A 60 -13.96 6.03 -24.20
N PHE A 61 -15.05 5.78 -23.49
CA PHE A 61 -16.14 4.90 -23.91
C PHE A 61 -17.48 5.64 -23.79
N PRO A 62 -17.73 6.64 -24.68
CA PRO A 62 -18.92 7.47 -24.56
C PRO A 62 -20.22 6.67 -24.57
N ASP A 63 -20.27 5.54 -25.27
CA ASP A 63 -21.42 4.66 -25.40
C ASP A 63 -21.30 3.34 -24.64
N GLY A 64 -20.40 3.32 -23.63
CA GLY A 64 -20.11 2.13 -22.84
C GLY A 64 -19.10 1.19 -23.51
N ILE A 65 -18.73 0.11 -22.80
CA ILE A 65 -17.65 -0.79 -23.23
C ILE A 65 -17.98 -1.61 -24.49
N ASP A 66 -19.27 -1.80 -24.79
CA ASP A 66 -19.75 -2.49 -25.98
C ASP A 66 -19.81 -1.55 -27.20
N GLY A 67 -19.65 -0.25 -27.00
CA GLY A 67 -19.59 0.76 -28.06
C GLY A 67 -18.18 1.05 -28.54
N GLU A 68 -18.07 2.04 -29.45
CA GLU A 68 -16.76 2.49 -29.94
C GLU A 68 -15.96 3.19 -28.83
N SER A 69 -14.67 2.88 -28.75
CA SER A 69 -13.73 3.51 -27.83
C SER A 69 -12.80 4.47 -28.57
N PHE A 70 -12.42 5.55 -27.90
CA PHE A 70 -11.55 6.58 -28.45
C PHE A 70 -10.26 6.68 -27.65
N PHE A 71 -9.13 6.47 -28.33
CA PHE A 71 -7.82 6.78 -27.77
C PHE A 71 -7.50 8.25 -27.97
N GLN A 72 -7.44 9.03 -26.89
CA GLN A 72 -7.29 10.47 -26.90
C GLN A 72 -6.01 10.89 -26.20
N LYS A 73 -5.11 11.58 -26.91
CA LYS A 73 -3.90 12.20 -26.33
C LYS A 73 -4.09 13.69 -26.10
N ASN A 74 -4.78 14.38 -27.01
CA ASN A 74 -4.94 15.82 -26.96
C ASN A 74 -6.07 16.24 -26.01
N ARG A 75 -5.79 17.23 -25.19
CA ARG A 75 -6.78 17.97 -24.41
C ARG A 75 -7.81 18.59 -25.37
N PRO A 76 -9.13 18.45 -25.12
CA PRO A 76 -10.13 19.12 -25.94
C PRO A 76 -10.04 20.63 -25.82
N ASN A 77 -10.30 21.36 -26.90
CA ASN A 77 -10.27 22.83 -26.91
C ASN A 77 -11.29 23.47 -25.93
N TRP A 78 -12.34 22.75 -25.59
CA TRP A 78 -13.38 23.18 -24.63
C TRP A 78 -13.11 22.71 -23.19
N ALA A 79 -11.96 22.07 -22.92
CA ALA A 79 -11.59 21.71 -21.56
C ALA A 79 -11.44 22.97 -20.71
N PRO A 80 -11.83 22.90 -19.42
CA PRO A 80 -11.76 24.06 -18.55
C PRO A 80 -10.32 24.54 -18.36
N ASP A 81 -10.12 25.85 -18.22
CA ASP A 81 -8.78 26.47 -18.10
C ASP A 81 -8.01 26.01 -16.85
N TRP A 82 -8.74 25.58 -15.80
CA TRP A 82 -8.12 25.08 -14.57
C TRP A 82 -7.53 23.67 -14.70
N LEU A 83 -7.83 22.96 -15.79
CA LEU A 83 -7.32 21.60 -15.99
C LEU A 83 -5.86 21.68 -16.49
N ASP A 84 -4.94 21.22 -15.63
CA ASP A 84 -3.51 21.25 -15.96
C ASP A 84 -3.19 20.41 -17.19
N HIS A 85 -2.25 20.91 -17.99
CA HIS A 85 -1.86 20.27 -19.24
C HIS A 85 -0.41 20.61 -19.61
N VAL A 86 0.13 19.88 -20.59
CA VAL A 86 1.47 20.13 -21.14
C VAL A 86 1.53 19.77 -22.63
N ILE A 87 2.22 20.60 -23.40
CA ILE A 87 2.46 20.36 -24.82
C ILE A 87 3.81 19.67 -25.00
N LEU A 88 3.83 18.47 -25.57
CA LEU A 88 5.03 17.64 -25.73
C LEU A 88 5.17 17.08 -27.15
N GLY A 89 6.44 16.77 -27.50
CA GLY A 89 6.84 16.14 -28.74
C GLY A 89 6.78 17.06 -29.98
N ASP A 90 7.34 16.58 -31.08
CA ASP A 90 7.41 17.33 -32.34
C ASP A 90 6.03 17.65 -32.92
N GLU A 91 5.04 16.78 -32.68
CA GLU A 91 3.65 16.96 -33.07
C GLU A 91 2.88 17.92 -32.16
N LYS A 92 3.52 18.51 -31.13
CA LYS A 92 2.95 19.47 -30.17
C LYS A 92 1.62 18.99 -29.58
N LYS A 93 1.58 17.74 -29.13
CA LYS A 93 0.38 17.17 -28.49
C LYS A 93 0.17 17.76 -27.11
N ASP A 94 -1.06 18.18 -26.83
CA ASP A 94 -1.48 18.81 -25.59
C ASP A 94 -2.06 17.75 -24.63
N TYR A 95 -1.22 17.25 -23.69
CA TYR A 95 -1.58 16.20 -22.76
C TYR A 95 -2.20 16.78 -21.49
N ILE A 96 -3.26 16.15 -21.01
CA ILE A 96 -3.86 16.45 -19.72
C ILE A 96 -2.96 15.90 -18.60
N ILE A 97 -2.86 16.67 -17.50
CA ILE A 97 -2.23 16.27 -16.24
C ILE A 97 -3.29 16.32 -15.14
N ALA A 98 -3.58 15.19 -14.47
CA ALA A 98 -4.49 15.18 -13.35
C ALA A 98 -3.73 15.53 -12.07
N THR A 99 -4.10 16.64 -11.42
CA THR A 99 -3.43 17.19 -10.22
C THR A 99 -4.33 17.28 -9.00
N GLU A 100 -5.64 17.24 -9.20
CA GLU A 100 -6.66 17.34 -8.17
C GLU A 100 -7.85 16.40 -8.43
N GLU A 101 -8.65 16.12 -7.42
CA GLU A 101 -9.84 15.24 -7.53
C GLU A 101 -10.79 15.68 -8.64
N ALA A 102 -10.96 16.98 -8.81
CA ALA A 102 -11.81 17.53 -9.85
C ALA A 102 -11.34 17.14 -11.26
N SER A 103 -10.03 16.97 -11.48
CA SER A 103 -9.48 16.50 -12.76
C SER A 103 -9.94 15.08 -13.06
N LEU A 104 -9.91 14.18 -12.07
CA LEU A 104 -10.35 12.79 -12.22
C LEU A 104 -11.86 12.69 -12.46
N VAL A 105 -12.65 13.47 -11.72
CA VAL A 105 -14.11 13.53 -11.88
C VAL A 105 -14.49 14.08 -13.25
N TRP A 106 -13.79 15.10 -13.73
CA TRP A 106 -14.00 15.66 -15.06
C TRP A 106 -13.72 14.62 -16.15
N LEU A 107 -12.63 13.86 -16.02
CA LEU A 107 -12.29 12.76 -16.93
C LEU A 107 -13.37 11.66 -16.90
N ALA A 108 -13.82 11.25 -15.71
CA ALA A 108 -14.88 10.27 -15.54
C ALA A 108 -16.21 10.74 -16.17
N ASN A 109 -16.54 12.04 -16.05
CA ASN A 109 -17.73 12.62 -16.68
C ASN A 109 -17.67 12.55 -18.21
N LEU A 110 -16.48 12.50 -18.81
CA LEU A 110 -16.26 12.25 -20.25
C LEU A 110 -16.33 10.77 -20.62
N ALA A 111 -16.75 9.89 -19.70
CA ALA A 111 -16.65 8.44 -19.84
C ALA A 111 -15.22 7.97 -20.16
N CYS A 112 -14.21 8.63 -19.60
CA CYS A 112 -12.83 8.18 -19.63
C CYS A 112 -12.66 7.06 -18.60
N ILE A 113 -12.64 5.82 -19.08
CA ILE A 113 -12.50 4.64 -18.25
C ILE A 113 -11.02 4.36 -18.00
N GLU A 114 -10.18 4.42 -19.03
CA GLU A 114 -8.76 4.07 -18.89
C GLU A 114 -7.88 5.32 -18.91
N LEU A 115 -7.03 5.42 -17.89
CA LEU A 115 -5.98 6.43 -17.75
C LEU A 115 -4.62 5.77 -18.02
N HIS A 116 -3.93 6.20 -19.05
CA HIS A 116 -2.61 5.71 -19.40
C HIS A 116 -1.57 6.81 -19.17
N GLN A 117 -0.60 6.55 -18.30
CA GLN A 117 0.41 7.54 -17.92
C GLN A 117 1.75 7.35 -18.63
N MET A 118 2.45 8.45 -18.87
CA MET A 118 3.87 8.43 -19.21
C MET A 118 4.74 8.14 -17.99
N HIS A 119 5.97 7.71 -18.23
CA HIS A 119 6.93 7.34 -17.17
C HIS A 119 7.74 8.52 -16.63
N ALA A 120 7.51 9.71 -17.14
CA ALA A 120 8.14 10.96 -16.70
C ALA A 120 7.11 11.89 -16.07
N ARG A 121 7.56 12.80 -15.19
CA ARG A 121 6.72 13.77 -14.47
C ARG A 121 7.19 15.21 -14.73
N ALA A 122 6.24 16.15 -14.61
CA ALA A 122 6.58 17.56 -14.56
C ALA A 122 7.63 17.86 -13.46
N PRO A 123 8.58 18.75 -13.71
CA PRO A 123 8.83 19.48 -14.96
C PRO A 123 9.75 18.73 -15.95
N HIS A 124 10.21 17.50 -15.62
CA HIS A 124 11.24 16.76 -16.35
C HIS A 124 10.62 15.65 -17.24
N PHE A 125 9.99 16.03 -18.34
CA PHE A 125 9.28 15.08 -19.20
C PHE A 125 10.19 14.21 -20.09
N ASP A 126 11.49 14.49 -20.15
CA ASP A 126 12.46 13.73 -20.95
C ASP A 126 13.24 12.69 -20.12
N THR A 127 13.08 12.72 -18.80
CA THR A 127 13.76 11.81 -17.87
C THR A 127 12.74 10.95 -17.12
N PRO A 128 12.53 9.69 -17.53
CA PRO A 128 11.61 8.80 -16.83
C PRO A 128 12.11 8.46 -15.42
N ASP A 129 11.15 8.25 -14.51
CA ASP A 129 11.38 7.85 -13.13
C ASP A 129 11.03 6.38 -12.86
N TYR A 130 10.58 5.65 -13.90
CA TYR A 130 10.27 4.22 -13.85
C TYR A 130 10.92 3.47 -15.03
N ILE A 131 11.37 2.24 -14.75
CA ILE A 131 11.48 1.20 -15.77
C ILE A 131 10.27 0.28 -15.62
N VAL A 132 9.63 -0.06 -16.71
CA VAL A 132 8.47 -0.95 -16.73
C VAL A 132 8.77 -2.19 -17.54
N TYR A 133 8.46 -3.33 -16.99
CA TYR A 133 8.49 -4.63 -17.65
C TYR A 133 7.06 -5.17 -17.67
N ASP A 134 6.45 -5.18 -18.85
CA ASP A 134 5.07 -5.63 -19.05
C ASP A 134 5.07 -7.11 -19.47
N LEU A 135 4.63 -7.98 -18.58
CA LEU A 135 4.46 -9.40 -18.86
C LEU A 135 3.07 -9.61 -19.47
N ASP A 136 3.02 -9.73 -20.79
CA ASP A 136 1.80 -9.90 -21.59
C ASP A 136 1.68 -11.37 -22.06
N PRO A 137 0.86 -12.18 -21.37
CA PRO A 137 0.71 -13.59 -21.70
C PRO A 137 -0.23 -13.83 -22.90
N PRO A 138 -0.11 -14.98 -23.60
CA PRO A 138 -1.11 -15.42 -24.58
C PRO A 138 -2.45 -15.75 -23.89
N GLU A 139 -3.50 -15.93 -24.69
CA GLU A 139 -4.87 -16.05 -24.16
C GLU A 139 -5.06 -17.27 -23.24
N ASP A 140 -4.41 -18.36 -23.52
CA ASP A 140 -4.55 -19.64 -22.78
C ASP A 140 -3.66 -19.72 -21.54
N PHE A 141 -2.88 -18.70 -21.23
CA PHE A 141 -2.01 -18.68 -20.06
C PHE A 141 -2.81 -18.39 -18.79
N ARG A 142 -2.57 -19.18 -17.73
CA ARG A 142 -3.18 -18.92 -16.43
C ARG A 142 -2.50 -17.75 -15.74
N PHE A 143 -3.26 -16.97 -14.99
CA PHE A 143 -2.71 -15.81 -14.28
C PHE A 143 -1.63 -16.21 -13.26
N GLN A 144 -1.80 -17.33 -12.56
CA GLN A 144 -0.81 -17.83 -11.60
C GLN A 144 0.54 -18.15 -12.25
N ASP A 145 0.56 -18.63 -13.51
CA ASP A 145 1.82 -18.90 -14.22
C ASP A 145 2.54 -17.59 -14.58
N VAL A 146 1.78 -16.52 -14.90
CA VAL A 146 2.34 -15.16 -15.12
C VAL A 146 2.83 -14.57 -13.80
N ALA A 147 2.09 -14.76 -12.71
CA ALA A 147 2.48 -14.33 -11.37
C ALA A 147 3.78 -15.01 -10.90
N ALA A 148 3.90 -16.31 -11.11
CA ALA A 148 5.13 -17.05 -10.82
C ALA A 148 6.32 -16.52 -11.64
N LEU A 149 6.11 -16.28 -12.95
CA LEU A 149 7.14 -15.71 -13.81
C LEU A 149 7.56 -14.29 -13.38
N ALA A 150 6.60 -13.49 -12.91
CA ALA A 150 6.89 -12.15 -12.37
C ALA A 150 7.71 -12.21 -11.08
N LEU A 151 7.46 -13.21 -10.20
CA LEU A 151 8.28 -13.45 -9.01
C LEU A 151 9.72 -13.86 -9.38
N GLU A 152 9.91 -14.76 -10.34
CA GLU A 152 11.23 -15.11 -10.84
C GLU A 152 11.94 -13.90 -11.47
N PHE A 153 11.20 -13.04 -12.17
CA PHE A 153 11.74 -11.81 -12.74
C PHE A 153 12.13 -10.78 -11.65
N LYS A 154 11.37 -10.69 -10.57
CA LYS A 154 11.77 -9.90 -9.38
C LYS A 154 13.14 -10.34 -8.85
N GLU A 155 13.31 -11.65 -8.64
CA GLU A 155 14.59 -12.21 -8.18
C GLU A 155 15.74 -11.94 -9.18
N HIS A 156 15.41 -11.92 -10.49
CA HIS A 156 16.37 -11.57 -11.53
C HIS A 156 16.79 -10.09 -11.49
N LEU A 157 15.89 -9.17 -11.05
CA LEU A 157 16.17 -7.74 -10.93
C LEU A 157 17.06 -7.38 -9.73
N GLU A 158 16.99 -8.14 -8.65
CA GLU A 158 17.72 -7.85 -7.40
C GLU A 158 19.25 -7.75 -7.59
N PRO A 159 19.94 -8.63 -8.36
CA PRO A 159 21.38 -8.52 -8.62
C PRO A 159 21.80 -7.27 -9.39
N PHE A 160 20.87 -6.60 -10.05
CA PHE A 160 21.11 -5.32 -10.71
C PHE A 160 20.91 -4.13 -9.75
N GLY A 161 20.48 -4.40 -8.49
CA GLY A 161 20.22 -3.37 -7.48
C GLY A 161 18.88 -2.64 -7.65
N TYR A 162 17.97 -3.19 -8.45
CA TYR A 162 16.64 -2.63 -8.63
C TYR A 162 15.66 -3.16 -7.59
N HIS A 163 14.88 -2.27 -7.01
CA HIS A 163 13.70 -2.62 -6.25
C HIS A 163 12.50 -2.78 -7.19
N ALA A 164 11.83 -3.91 -7.10
CA ALA A 164 10.73 -4.25 -7.98
C ALA A 164 9.39 -4.09 -7.25
N PHE A 165 8.47 -3.38 -7.88
CA PHE A 165 7.06 -3.25 -7.50
C PHE A 165 6.20 -3.94 -8.54
N VAL A 166 5.01 -4.39 -8.15
CA VAL A 166 4.14 -5.16 -9.03
C VAL A 166 2.71 -4.66 -9.02
N LYS A 167 2.04 -4.70 -10.17
CA LYS A 167 0.61 -4.48 -10.29
C LYS A 167 0.01 -5.35 -11.40
N THR A 168 -1.29 -5.63 -11.28
CA THR A 168 -2.03 -6.22 -12.39
C THR A 168 -2.21 -5.20 -13.52
N THR A 169 -2.41 -5.66 -14.75
CA THR A 169 -2.78 -4.77 -15.85
C THR A 169 -4.30 -4.52 -15.93
N GLY A 170 -5.09 -5.12 -15.02
CA GLY A 170 -6.55 -5.19 -15.13
C GLY A 170 -7.04 -6.11 -16.26
N ARG A 171 -6.12 -6.85 -16.91
CA ARG A 171 -6.36 -7.95 -17.85
C ARG A 171 -5.68 -9.21 -17.33
N LYS A 172 -4.99 -9.94 -18.18
CA LYS A 172 -4.26 -11.18 -17.82
C LYS A 172 -2.79 -10.93 -17.45
N GLY A 173 -2.24 -9.77 -17.77
CA GLY A 173 -0.83 -9.45 -17.60
C GLY A 173 -0.49 -8.83 -16.25
N VAL A 174 0.80 -8.70 -16.03
CA VAL A 174 1.40 -8.11 -14.83
C VAL A 174 2.46 -7.09 -15.28
N HIS A 175 2.46 -5.90 -14.65
CA HIS A 175 3.58 -4.97 -14.77
C HIS A 175 4.51 -5.12 -13.58
N VAL A 176 5.78 -5.36 -13.84
CA VAL A 176 6.85 -5.19 -12.87
C VAL A 176 7.49 -3.83 -13.12
N VAL A 177 7.54 -3.00 -12.10
CA VAL A 177 8.01 -1.61 -12.18
C VAL A 177 9.16 -1.39 -11.21
N THR A 178 10.24 -0.81 -11.71
CA THR A 178 11.39 -0.42 -10.89
C THR A 178 11.53 1.09 -10.91
N PRO A 179 11.42 1.76 -9.76
CA PRO A 179 11.66 3.20 -9.68
C PRO A 179 13.15 3.51 -9.86
N ILE A 180 13.43 4.56 -10.63
CA ILE A 180 14.78 5.03 -10.91
C ILE A 180 14.90 6.52 -10.67
N GLU A 181 16.12 7.00 -10.39
CA GLU A 181 16.39 8.43 -10.33
C GLU A 181 16.11 9.08 -11.71
N PRO A 182 15.33 10.19 -11.80
CA PRO A 182 14.97 10.81 -13.07
C PRO A 182 16.11 11.67 -13.63
N LYS A 183 17.22 11.01 -13.99
CA LYS A 183 18.47 11.64 -14.47
C LYS A 183 18.85 11.22 -15.90
N TRP A 184 18.13 10.25 -16.45
CA TRP A 184 18.48 9.59 -17.70
C TRP A 184 17.40 9.75 -18.75
N GLU A 185 17.79 9.98 -19.99
CA GLU A 185 16.86 10.04 -21.12
C GLU A 185 16.24 8.67 -21.43
N PHE A 186 15.07 8.67 -22.04
CA PHE A 186 14.31 7.47 -22.41
C PHE A 186 15.13 6.42 -23.16
N GLN A 187 16.03 6.85 -24.06
CA GLN A 187 16.86 5.92 -24.84
C GLN A 187 17.79 5.10 -23.92
N LYS A 188 18.44 5.74 -22.94
CA LYS A 188 19.31 5.05 -21.99
C LYS A 188 18.52 4.13 -21.07
N VAL A 189 17.34 4.56 -20.63
CA VAL A 189 16.43 3.74 -19.78
C VAL A 189 15.96 2.52 -20.55
N PHE A 190 15.61 2.65 -21.82
CA PHE A 190 15.26 1.54 -22.69
C PHE A 190 16.42 0.56 -22.90
N GLU A 191 17.64 1.05 -23.10
CA GLU A 191 18.86 0.21 -23.22
C GLU A 191 19.13 -0.56 -21.93
N ALA A 192 18.97 0.07 -20.78
CA ALA A 192 19.09 -0.59 -19.47
C ALA A 192 18.00 -1.65 -19.28
N ALA A 193 16.74 -1.33 -19.58
CA ALA A 193 15.65 -2.28 -19.53
C ALA A 193 15.92 -3.52 -20.40
N LYS A 194 16.47 -3.31 -21.61
CA LYS A 194 16.85 -4.39 -22.52
C LYS A 194 18.01 -5.22 -21.99
N ALA A 195 19.06 -4.58 -21.45
CA ALA A 195 20.22 -5.26 -20.88
C ALA A 195 19.83 -6.18 -19.71
N VAL A 196 18.82 -5.80 -18.94
CA VAL A 196 18.27 -6.61 -17.84
C VAL A 196 17.35 -7.71 -18.35
N ALA A 197 16.44 -7.40 -19.28
CA ALA A 197 15.43 -8.35 -19.75
C ALA A 197 15.98 -9.44 -20.65
N GLN A 198 17.00 -9.15 -21.46
CA GLN A 198 17.54 -10.10 -22.43
C GLN A 198 18.08 -11.38 -21.78
N PRO A 199 18.95 -11.34 -20.74
CA PRO A 199 19.42 -12.56 -20.08
C PRO A 199 18.30 -13.38 -19.43
N PHE A 200 17.25 -12.73 -18.93
CA PHE A 200 16.08 -13.43 -18.40
C PHE A 200 15.33 -14.15 -19.50
N ALA A 201 15.06 -13.47 -20.62
CA ALA A 201 14.38 -14.07 -21.76
C ALA A 201 15.19 -15.23 -22.37
N ASP A 202 16.52 -15.14 -22.40
CA ASP A 202 17.39 -16.19 -22.89
C ASP A 202 17.36 -17.43 -21.98
N SER A 203 17.36 -17.23 -20.65
CA SER A 203 17.25 -18.33 -19.69
C SER A 203 15.88 -18.98 -19.65
N HIS A 204 14.83 -18.26 -20.06
CA HIS A 204 13.43 -18.70 -20.12
C HIS A 204 12.93 -18.82 -21.57
N ALA A 205 13.80 -19.10 -22.53
CA ALA A 205 13.49 -19.05 -23.95
C ALA A 205 12.36 -19.97 -24.42
N SER A 206 11.95 -20.96 -23.60
CA SER A 206 10.79 -21.81 -23.87
C SER A 206 9.44 -21.11 -23.61
N ILE A 207 9.38 -20.17 -22.66
CA ILE A 207 8.13 -19.53 -22.18
C ILE A 207 8.13 -18.00 -22.30
N VAL A 208 9.28 -17.34 -22.45
CA VAL A 208 9.41 -15.88 -22.54
C VAL A 208 9.97 -15.46 -23.89
N THR A 209 9.56 -14.29 -24.36
CA THR A 209 10.09 -13.66 -25.58
C THR A 209 10.09 -12.14 -25.46
N LEU A 210 11.04 -11.47 -26.12
CA LEU A 210 11.05 -10.02 -26.31
C LEU A 210 10.48 -9.60 -27.69
N GLN A 211 9.98 -10.55 -28.47
CA GLN A 211 9.48 -10.30 -29.83
C GLN A 211 8.07 -9.70 -29.80
N ILE A 212 7.92 -8.46 -30.27
CA ILE A 212 6.65 -7.73 -30.26
C ILE A 212 5.62 -8.36 -31.19
N LYS A 213 6.04 -8.77 -32.40
CA LYS A 213 5.12 -9.29 -33.40
C LYS A 213 4.52 -10.61 -32.95
N LYS A 214 3.17 -10.70 -32.91
CA LYS A 214 2.43 -11.88 -32.43
C LYS A 214 2.85 -13.19 -33.10
N GLU A 215 3.09 -13.16 -34.39
CA GLU A 215 3.54 -14.33 -35.19
C GLU A 215 4.85 -14.95 -34.67
N TYR A 216 5.74 -14.14 -34.05
CA TYR A 216 7.02 -14.61 -33.52
C TYR A 216 6.96 -14.97 -32.04
N ARG A 217 5.87 -14.67 -31.33
CA ARG A 217 5.72 -15.02 -29.90
C ARG A 217 5.52 -16.52 -29.68
N LYS A 218 4.93 -17.25 -30.64
CA LYS A 218 4.75 -18.73 -30.61
C LYS A 218 4.15 -19.25 -29.28
N GLY A 219 3.13 -18.56 -28.74
CA GLY A 219 2.48 -18.94 -27.48
C GLY A 219 3.28 -18.59 -26.21
N LYS A 220 4.33 -17.78 -26.31
CA LYS A 220 5.14 -17.35 -25.18
C LYS A 220 4.65 -16.04 -24.57
N VAL A 221 4.95 -15.82 -23.29
CA VAL A 221 4.74 -14.53 -22.60
C VAL A 221 5.68 -13.49 -23.22
N LEU A 222 5.12 -12.38 -23.67
CA LEU A 222 5.93 -11.23 -24.07
C LEU A 222 6.39 -10.49 -22.82
N LEU A 223 7.69 -10.35 -22.64
CA LEU A 223 8.28 -9.40 -21.71
C LEU A 223 8.51 -8.09 -22.47
N ASP A 224 7.48 -7.22 -22.47
CA ASP A 224 7.50 -5.97 -23.23
C ASP A 224 8.31 -4.88 -22.52
N ILE A 225 9.49 -4.58 -23.04
CA ILE A 225 10.36 -3.50 -22.60
C ILE A 225 10.16 -2.22 -23.41
N TYR A 226 9.43 -2.28 -24.52
CA TYR A 226 9.28 -1.15 -25.44
C TYR A 226 8.39 -0.03 -24.87
N ARG A 227 7.67 -0.33 -23.76
CA ARG A 227 6.97 0.69 -22.97
C ARG A 227 7.91 1.76 -22.41
N ASN A 228 9.22 1.47 -22.32
CA ASN A 228 10.23 2.41 -21.82
C ASN A 228 10.74 3.39 -22.91
N ARG A 229 10.16 3.40 -24.09
CA ARG A 229 10.49 4.39 -25.11
C ARG A 229 9.73 5.69 -24.89
N GLN A 230 10.29 6.78 -25.44
CA GLN A 230 9.64 8.09 -25.43
C GLN A 230 8.22 8.04 -26.00
N SER A 231 7.30 8.80 -25.42
CA SER A 231 5.88 8.86 -25.80
C SER A 231 5.08 7.56 -25.65
N GLN A 232 5.67 6.52 -25.06
CA GLN A 232 4.93 5.33 -24.66
C GLN A 232 4.24 5.55 -23.30
N THR A 233 3.15 4.83 -23.11
CA THR A 233 2.34 4.90 -21.89
C THR A 233 1.99 3.51 -21.40
N ILE A 234 1.72 3.39 -20.09
CA ILE A 234 1.13 2.21 -19.47
C ILE A 234 -0.19 2.60 -18.81
N ILE A 235 -1.05 1.63 -18.63
CA ILE A 235 -2.23 1.80 -17.78
C ILE A 235 -1.80 2.23 -16.39
N SER A 236 -2.37 3.32 -15.87
CA SER A 236 -2.02 3.86 -14.55
C SER A 236 -2.41 2.89 -13.42
N ALA A 237 -1.68 2.96 -12.31
CA ALA A 237 -2.11 2.31 -11.09
C ALA A 237 -3.55 2.74 -10.74
N TYR A 238 -4.39 1.78 -10.39
CA TYR A 238 -5.81 1.97 -10.05
C TYR A 238 -6.72 2.46 -11.17
N SER A 239 -6.24 2.60 -12.39
CA SER A 239 -7.12 2.88 -13.54
C SER A 239 -8.00 1.68 -13.86
N LEU A 240 -9.29 1.94 -14.10
CA LEU A 240 -10.22 0.93 -14.59
C LEU A 240 -9.87 0.52 -16.03
N ARG A 241 -10.43 -0.62 -16.46
CA ARG A 241 -10.36 -1.13 -17.83
C ARG A 241 -11.75 -1.16 -18.45
N GLY A 242 -11.84 -0.80 -19.73
CA GLY A 242 -13.05 -0.98 -20.52
C GLY A 242 -13.29 -2.45 -20.88
N LEU A 243 -13.49 -3.30 -19.90
CA LEU A 243 -13.69 -4.74 -20.01
C LEU A 243 -14.80 -5.17 -19.07
N ALA A 244 -15.53 -6.26 -19.43
CA ALA A 244 -16.53 -6.87 -18.56
C ALA A 244 -15.95 -7.16 -17.16
N GLY A 245 -16.74 -6.85 -16.12
CA GLY A 245 -16.33 -6.90 -14.72
C GLY A 245 -15.69 -5.61 -14.21
N ALA A 246 -15.52 -4.58 -15.05
CA ALA A 246 -14.89 -3.30 -14.68
C ALA A 246 -13.59 -3.45 -13.86
N PRO A 247 -12.64 -4.32 -14.29
CA PRO A 247 -11.42 -4.57 -13.52
C PRO A 247 -10.52 -3.33 -13.50
N ALA A 248 -9.71 -3.21 -12.44
CA ALA A 248 -8.73 -2.16 -12.27
C ALA A 248 -7.29 -2.69 -12.35
N SER A 249 -6.39 -1.84 -12.84
CA SER A 249 -4.95 -2.09 -12.84
C SER A 249 -4.40 -1.83 -11.43
N THR A 250 -4.29 -2.85 -10.60
CA THR A 250 -4.14 -2.73 -9.15
C THR A 250 -2.73 -3.06 -8.68
N PRO A 251 -2.04 -2.13 -8.00
CA PRO A 251 -0.84 -2.42 -7.22
C PRO A 251 -1.08 -3.51 -6.17
N LEU A 252 -0.13 -4.43 -6.06
CA LEU A 252 -0.16 -5.56 -5.14
C LEU A 252 1.16 -5.65 -4.38
N THR A 253 1.12 -6.25 -3.20
CA THR A 253 2.34 -6.82 -2.63
C THR A 253 2.72 -8.09 -3.39
N TRP A 254 3.97 -8.54 -3.25
CA TRP A 254 4.41 -9.76 -3.91
C TRP A 254 3.73 -11.01 -3.35
N GLU A 255 3.35 -10.98 -2.08
CA GLU A 255 2.58 -12.03 -1.41
C GLU A 255 1.16 -12.09 -1.96
N GLU A 256 0.51 -10.93 -2.13
CA GLU A 256 -0.83 -10.84 -2.74
C GLU A 256 -0.81 -11.38 -4.17
N LEU A 257 0.20 -11.02 -4.98
CA LEU A 257 0.32 -11.52 -6.35
C LEU A 257 0.31 -13.05 -6.40
N GLY A 258 1.04 -13.70 -5.49
CA GLY A 258 1.10 -15.16 -5.40
C GLY A 258 -0.25 -15.82 -5.02
N SER A 259 -1.13 -15.08 -4.34
CA SER A 259 -2.43 -15.57 -3.87
C SER A 259 -3.61 -15.26 -4.80
N VAL A 260 -3.46 -14.33 -5.73
CA VAL A 260 -4.52 -13.95 -6.68
C VAL A 260 -4.72 -15.04 -7.73
N GLU A 261 -5.87 -15.71 -7.69
CA GLU A 261 -6.24 -16.68 -8.71
C GLU A 261 -6.81 -16.02 -9.97
N ASN A 262 -7.64 -15.01 -9.77
CA ASN A 262 -8.29 -14.27 -10.86
C ASN A 262 -8.15 -12.75 -10.64
N PRO A 263 -7.35 -12.04 -11.46
CA PRO A 263 -7.17 -10.61 -11.29
C PRO A 263 -8.43 -9.77 -11.54
N LYS A 264 -9.49 -10.34 -12.13
CA LYS A 264 -10.76 -9.65 -12.36
C LYS A 264 -11.54 -9.36 -11.08
N ILE A 265 -11.20 -10.01 -9.95
CA ILE A 265 -11.78 -9.65 -8.65
C ILE A 265 -11.33 -8.28 -8.15
N LEU A 266 -10.25 -7.74 -8.72
CA LEU A 266 -9.76 -6.39 -8.45
C LEU A 266 -10.49 -5.40 -9.37
N ASP A 267 -11.71 -5.06 -9.01
CA ASP A 267 -12.67 -4.32 -9.81
C ASP A 267 -13.09 -2.97 -9.18
N ILE A 268 -14.01 -2.28 -9.83
CA ILE A 268 -14.57 -0.99 -9.39
C ILE A 268 -15.16 -1.03 -7.96
N HIS A 269 -15.63 -2.19 -7.48
CA HIS A 269 -16.24 -2.34 -6.16
C HIS A 269 -15.23 -2.73 -5.09
N ASN A 270 -14.34 -3.68 -5.41
CA ASN A 270 -13.43 -4.28 -4.44
C ASN A 270 -12.17 -3.43 -4.19
N VAL A 271 -11.65 -2.74 -5.21
CA VAL A 271 -10.41 -1.95 -5.10
C VAL A 271 -10.52 -0.81 -4.08
N PRO A 272 -11.59 0.00 -4.02
CA PRO A 272 -11.70 1.03 -2.99
C PRO A 272 -11.71 0.45 -1.57
N GLN A 273 -12.39 -0.67 -1.35
CA GLN A 273 -12.42 -1.34 -0.05
C GLN A 273 -11.05 -1.90 0.33
N ARG A 274 -10.35 -2.53 -0.63
CA ARG A 274 -9.00 -3.04 -0.43
C ARG A 274 -8.02 -1.91 -0.05
N ILE A 275 -8.09 -0.75 -0.71
CA ILE A 275 -7.25 0.41 -0.36
C ILE A 275 -7.53 0.87 1.08
N LEU A 276 -8.79 0.90 1.50
CA LEU A 276 -9.16 1.27 2.87
C LEU A 276 -8.65 0.27 3.91
N GLN A 277 -8.61 -1.02 3.58
CA GLN A 277 -8.20 -2.10 4.49
C GLN A 277 -6.69 -2.29 4.53
N ASN A 278 -6.04 -2.32 3.36
CA ASN A 278 -4.65 -2.75 3.21
C ASN A 278 -3.70 -1.60 2.85
N GLY A 279 -4.23 -0.41 2.53
CA GLY A 279 -3.43 0.70 2.03
C GLY A 279 -2.98 0.51 0.57
N ASP A 280 -2.05 1.34 0.15
CA ASP A 280 -1.46 1.31 -1.18
C ASP A 280 -0.03 0.72 -1.12
N PRO A 281 0.22 -0.47 -1.69
CA PRO A 281 1.57 -1.05 -1.72
C PRO A 281 2.62 -0.19 -2.44
N TRP A 282 2.17 0.75 -3.26
CA TRP A 282 3.04 1.65 -4.01
C TRP A 282 3.20 3.05 -3.38
N GLU A 283 2.63 3.30 -2.20
CA GLU A 283 2.73 4.59 -1.51
C GLU A 283 4.18 5.07 -1.35
N VAL A 284 5.10 4.12 -1.17
CA VAL A 284 6.53 4.38 -0.94
C VAL A 284 7.41 4.19 -2.17
N ILE A 285 6.83 3.95 -3.36
CA ILE A 285 7.60 3.57 -4.56
C ILE A 285 8.73 4.54 -4.89
N ASP A 286 8.49 5.84 -4.78
CA ASP A 286 9.46 6.88 -5.12
C ASP A 286 10.67 6.90 -4.16
N ALA A 287 10.51 6.43 -2.91
CA ALA A 287 11.60 6.31 -1.95
C ALA A 287 12.61 5.20 -2.29
N TYR A 288 12.23 4.28 -3.17
CA TYR A 288 13.08 3.19 -3.64
C TYR A 288 13.76 3.48 -4.99
N ALA A 289 13.74 4.72 -5.45
CA ALA A 289 14.40 5.10 -6.68
C ALA A 289 15.91 4.85 -6.61
N THR A 290 16.43 4.09 -7.58
CA THR A 290 17.85 3.73 -7.67
C THR A 290 18.50 4.36 -8.89
N PRO A 291 19.83 4.54 -8.91
CA PRO A 291 20.54 4.89 -10.14
C PRO A 291 20.30 3.85 -11.23
N LEU A 292 20.41 4.28 -12.48
CA LEU A 292 20.29 3.39 -13.63
C LEU A 292 21.52 2.48 -13.72
N HIS A 293 21.30 1.17 -13.77
CA HIS A 293 22.35 0.16 -13.90
C HIS A 293 22.19 -0.62 -15.22
N THR A 294 23.23 -0.66 -16.02
CA THR A 294 23.28 -1.40 -17.29
C THR A 294 24.07 -2.71 -17.20
N ASP A 295 24.96 -2.82 -16.23
CA ASP A 295 25.87 -3.93 -16.07
C ASP A 295 25.58 -4.77 -14.82
N LYS A 296 25.75 -6.08 -14.92
CA LYS A 296 25.78 -7.03 -13.80
C LYS A 296 26.87 -6.75 -12.73
N LYS A 297 27.35 -5.52 -12.63
CA LYS A 297 28.46 -5.12 -11.75
C LYS A 297 28.06 -4.83 -10.31
N ILE A 298 26.81 -5.01 -9.95
CA ILE A 298 26.48 -5.20 -8.53
C ILE A 298 26.67 -6.68 -8.23
N THR A 299 27.81 -6.98 -8.28
CA THR A 299 28.58 -8.15 -8.19
C THR A 299 28.89 -8.43 -6.75
N ARG A 300 28.49 -9.57 -6.38
CA ARG A 300 29.17 -10.42 -5.37
C ARG A 300 29.09 -10.09 -3.88
N PRO A 301 28.82 -8.92 -3.31
CA PRO A 301 28.47 -8.91 -1.89
C PRO A 301 27.01 -9.35 -1.62
N LEU A 302 26.03 -8.95 -2.47
CA LEU A 302 24.62 -9.31 -2.28
C LEU A 302 24.27 -10.75 -2.71
N LEU A 303 24.84 -11.25 -3.80
CA LEU A 303 24.62 -12.65 -4.21
C LEU A 303 25.22 -13.70 -3.25
N LYS A 304 26.20 -13.31 -2.42
CA LYS A 304 26.64 -14.17 -1.30
C LYS A 304 25.64 -14.22 -0.15
N ILE A 305 24.72 -13.28 -0.09
CA ILE A 305 23.70 -13.20 0.97
C ILE A 305 22.44 -13.99 0.61
N LEU A 306 22.10 -14.13 -0.69
CA LEU A 306 20.79 -14.65 -1.15
C LEU A 306 20.78 -16.07 -1.74
N LYS A 307 21.89 -16.78 -1.79
CA LYS A 307 21.79 -18.24 -1.93
C LYS A 307 21.32 -18.80 -0.60
N PRO A 308 20.27 -19.65 -0.54
CA PRO A 308 20.01 -20.42 0.65
C PRO A 308 21.30 -21.16 0.95
N ALA A 309 22.05 -20.66 1.92
CA ALA A 309 23.29 -21.27 2.33
C ALA A 309 22.94 -22.65 2.87
N ARG A 310 23.20 -23.67 2.08
CA ARG A 310 23.51 -24.97 2.69
C ARG A 310 24.53 -24.67 3.77
N THR A 311 24.08 -24.74 5.05
CA THR A 311 24.87 -24.60 6.27
C THR A 311 25.60 -23.25 6.47
N ARG A 312 24.86 -22.13 6.67
CA ARG A 312 25.40 -21.01 7.46
C ARG A 312 25.15 -21.30 8.93
N LYS A 313 26.22 -21.26 9.74
CA LYS A 313 26.07 -21.23 11.20
C LYS A 313 25.16 -20.06 11.54
N THR A 314 24.08 -20.32 12.27
CA THR A 314 23.21 -19.28 12.82
C THR A 314 24.08 -18.25 13.54
N PRO A 315 23.94 -16.93 13.27
CA PRO A 315 24.68 -15.91 14.00
C PRO A 315 24.50 -16.12 15.52
N GLN A 316 25.56 -15.92 16.28
CA GLN A 316 25.51 -16.19 17.73
C GLN A 316 24.36 -15.43 18.41
N GLN A 317 24.10 -14.20 17.97
CA GLN A 317 23.01 -13.36 18.47
C GLN A 317 21.62 -13.94 18.18
N LEU A 318 21.42 -14.66 17.07
CA LEU A 318 20.17 -15.32 16.71
C LEU A 318 20.07 -16.77 17.18
N SER A 319 21.04 -17.26 17.96
CA SER A 319 21.06 -18.66 18.43
C SER A 319 19.86 -18.99 19.32
N GLN A 320 19.42 -18.06 20.18
CA GLN A 320 18.25 -18.25 21.02
C GLN A 320 16.94 -18.22 20.20
N TYR A 321 16.84 -17.29 19.23
CA TYR A 321 15.73 -17.23 18.28
C TYR A 321 15.59 -18.55 17.52
N SER A 322 16.70 -19.07 16.97
CA SER A 322 16.73 -20.31 16.21
C SER A 322 16.37 -21.54 17.04
N ARG A 323 16.81 -21.62 18.32
CA ARG A 323 16.53 -22.78 19.20
C ARG A 323 15.07 -22.90 19.62
N LYS A 324 14.35 -21.79 19.64
CA LYS A 324 12.95 -21.73 20.07
C LYS A 324 11.95 -22.02 18.96
N ARG A 325 12.38 -22.18 17.69
CA ARG A 325 11.52 -22.24 16.53
C ARG A 325 11.83 -23.43 15.62
N SER A 326 10.78 -23.96 15.01
CA SER A 326 10.85 -24.98 13.95
C SER A 326 10.37 -24.32 12.64
N PHE A 327 11.30 -23.84 11.83
CA PHE A 327 11.01 -23.04 10.63
C PHE A 327 10.31 -23.80 9.49
N ASP A 328 10.17 -25.11 9.63
CA ASP A 328 9.29 -25.97 8.83
C ASP A 328 7.82 -25.94 9.28
N LYS A 329 7.54 -25.35 10.47
CA LYS A 329 6.21 -25.32 11.10
C LYS A 329 5.72 -23.93 11.47
N THR A 330 6.52 -22.90 11.28
CA THR A 330 6.16 -21.50 11.55
C THR A 330 6.43 -20.63 10.33
N PRO A 331 5.57 -19.64 10.03
CA PRO A 331 5.81 -18.66 8.95
C PRO A 331 6.81 -17.56 9.35
N GLU A 332 7.36 -17.62 10.57
CA GLU A 332 8.32 -16.62 11.04
C GLU A 332 9.61 -16.63 10.20
N PRO A 333 10.24 -15.47 9.97
CA PRO A 333 11.48 -15.37 9.20
C PRO A 333 12.61 -16.26 9.72
N PRO A 334 13.43 -16.86 8.85
CA PRO A 334 14.57 -17.66 9.27
C PRO A 334 15.63 -16.82 10.00
N PRO A 335 16.53 -17.44 10.81
CA PRO A 335 17.53 -16.72 11.63
C PRO A 335 18.69 -16.19 10.78
N VAL A 336 18.42 -15.23 9.92
CA VAL A 336 19.40 -14.59 9.02
C VAL A 336 19.65 -13.17 9.48
N GLN A 337 20.91 -12.78 9.60
CA GLN A 337 21.30 -11.40 9.84
C GLN A 337 21.56 -10.72 8.49
N ILE A 338 20.89 -9.63 8.24
CA ILE A 338 21.08 -8.78 7.05
C ILE A 338 21.59 -7.41 7.48
N ALA A 339 22.24 -6.70 6.56
CA ALA A 339 22.62 -5.32 6.83
C ALA A 339 21.37 -4.43 6.85
N GLY A 340 21.24 -3.60 7.88
CA GLY A 340 20.23 -2.58 8.00
C GLY A 340 20.86 -1.20 8.18
N ASP A 341 20.06 -0.15 8.19
CA ASP A 341 20.51 1.23 8.40
C ASP A 341 20.49 1.66 9.88
N GLY A 342 20.08 0.76 10.77
CA GLY A 342 20.05 1.01 12.21
C GLY A 342 18.89 1.87 12.68
N SER A 343 17.87 2.08 11.86
CA SER A 343 16.78 3.01 12.17
C SER A 343 15.38 2.41 12.12
N ALA A 344 15.21 1.16 11.69
CA ALA A 344 13.90 0.53 11.59
C ALA A 344 13.33 0.17 12.97
N PHE A 345 12.03 0.36 13.14
CA PHE A 345 11.29 -0.20 14.29
C PHE A 345 9.98 -0.83 13.88
N VAL A 346 9.51 -1.73 14.71
CA VAL A 346 8.15 -2.24 14.67
C VAL A 346 7.62 -2.47 16.08
N VAL A 347 6.36 -2.16 16.28
CA VAL A 347 5.59 -2.56 17.46
C VAL A 347 4.54 -3.56 16.99
N HIS A 348 4.61 -4.79 17.48
CA HIS A 348 3.59 -5.80 17.22
C HIS A 348 2.59 -5.87 18.38
N ARG A 349 1.32 -5.98 18.05
CA ARG A 349 0.27 -6.41 18.97
C ARG A 349 0.15 -7.92 18.85
N HIS A 350 0.48 -8.63 19.93
CA HIS A 350 0.61 -10.07 19.92
C HIS A 350 -0.43 -10.73 20.83
N HIS A 351 -1.38 -11.44 20.23
CA HIS A 351 -2.39 -12.24 20.89
C HIS A 351 -1.88 -13.68 21.09
N ALA A 352 -0.94 -13.86 22.00
CA ALA A 352 -0.46 -15.16 22.45
C ALA A 352 -1.37 -15.70 23.57
N SER A 353 -0.84 -16.43 24.56
CA SER A 353 -1.58 -16.84 25.77
C SER A 353 -2.14 -15.66 26.55
N ARG A 354 -1.48 -14.51 26.48
CA ARG A 354 -1.94 -13.20 26.98
C ARG A 354 -1.60 -12.14 25.94
N LEU A 355 -2.50 -11.16 25.79
CA LEU A 355 -2.23 -9.99 24.95
C LEU A 355 -1.03 -9.23 25.50
N HIS A 356 -0.07 -8.91 24.63
CA HIS A 356 1.05 -8.01 24.91
C HIS A 356 1.50 -7.32 23.64
N TYR A 357 2.42 -6.37 23.77
CA TYR A 357 3.02 -5.69 22.64
C TYR A 357 4.52 -5.96 22.62
N ASP A 358 5.07 -6.19 21.44
CA ASP A 358 6.50 -6.38 21.24
C ASP A 358 7.09 -5.13 20.60
N LEU A 359 7.89 -4.38 21.35
CA LEU A 359 8.70 -3.28 20.82
C LEU A 359 10.01 -3.85 20.28
N ARG A 360 10.30 -3.58 19.02
CA ARG A 360 11.51 -4.05 18.32
C ARG A 360 12.21 -2.89 17.65
N LEU A 361 13.49 -2.71 17.95
CA LEU A 361 14.35 -1.64 17.46
C LEU A 361 15.54 -2.25 16.73
N GLU A 362 15.79 -1.83 15.51
CA GLU A 362 16.92 -2.31 14.75
C GLU A 362 18.25 -1.82 15.33
N GLN A 363 19.17 -2.74 15.57
CA GLN A 363 20.56 -2.45 15.92
C GLN A 363 21.49 -3.45 15.24
N ASN A 364 22.41 -2.95 14.42
CA ASN A 364 23.39 -3.78 13.71
C ASN A 364 22.78 -4.89 12.83
N GLY A 365 21.66 -4.60 12.16
CA GLY A 365 20.98 -5.55 11.27
C GLY A 365 20.19 -6.65 12.01
N LEU A 366 19.86 -6.44 13.27
CA LEU A 366 19.02 -7.29 14.11
C LEU A 366 17.98 -6.43 14.84
N LEU A 367 16.90 -7.02 15.26
CA LEU A 367 15.87 -6.36 16.05
C LEU A 367 16.06 -6.69 17.54
N LYS A 368 16.54 -5.72 18.31
CA LYS A 368 16.46 -5.76 19.77
C LYS A 368 15.00 -5.70 20.19
N SER A 369 14.59 -6.63 21.05
CA SER A 369 13.17 -6.88 21.28
C SER A 369 12.81 -6.87 22.74
N TRP A 370 11.68 -6.23 23.07
CA TRP A 370 11.09 -6.18 24.40
C TRP A 370 9.61 -6.49 24.34
N ALA A 371 9.18 -7.48 25.11
CA ALA A 371 7.75 -7.72 25.34
C ALA A 371 7.23 -6.73 26.40
N VAL A 372 6.18 -5.99 26.08
CA VAL A 372 5.55 -4.99 26.95
C VAL A 372 4.12 -5.45 27.27
N PRO A 373 3.88 -6.10 28.43
CA PRO A 373 2.60 -6.75 28.73
C PRO A 373 1.38 -5.82 28.71
N LYS A 374 1.56 -4.56 29.07
CA LYS A 374 0.49 -3.56 29.10
C LYS A 374 0.52 -2.59 27.90
N GLY A 375 1.35 -2.87 26.87
CA GLY A 375 1.55 -1.98 25.72
C GLY A 375 2.48 -0.80 26.00
N LEU A 376 2.64 0.09 25.03
CA LEU A 376 3.49 1.27 25.19
C LEU A 376 2.80 2.30 26.12
N PRO A 377 3.56 2.99 26.99
CA PRO A 377 3.00 4.08 27.81
C PRO A 377 2.34 5.16 26.94
N PRO A 378 1.07 5.52 27.18
CA PRO A 378 0.36 6.49 26.34
C PRO A 378 0.76 7.95 26.63
N ARG A 379 1.26 8.24 27.84
CA ARG A 379 1.59 9.60 28.32
C ARG A 379 2.73 9.58 29.35
N PRO A 380 3.36 10.72 29.63
CA PRO A 380 4.34 10.84 30.70
C PRO A 380 3.79 10.43 32.08
N GLY A 381 4.69 9.93 32.94
CA GLY A 381 4.36 9.52 34.31
C GLY A 381 3.85 8.09 34.44
N ILE A 382 3.66 7.37 33.33
CA ILE A 382 3.30 5.97 33.32
C ILE A 382 4.54 5.14 32.99
N LEU A 383 4.97 4.30 33.94
CA LEU A 383 6.07 3.35 33.78
C LEU A 383 5.51 1.97 33.48
N ARG A 384 5.95 1.35 32.40
CA ARG A 384 5.56 0.00 32.03
C ARG A 384 6.76 -0.94 31.96
N LEU A 385 6.56 -2.14 32.47
CA LEU A 385 7.55 -3.21 32.37
C LEU A 385 7.75 -3.57 30.90
N ALA A 386 9.00 -3.63 30.49
CA ALA A 386 9.45 -4.12 29.20
C ALA A 386 10.45 -5.26 29.45
N VAL A 387 10.11 -6.46 29.03
CA VAL A 387 10.94 -7.65 29.24
C VAL A 387 11.78 -7.88 28.01
N ASN A 388 13.11 -7.75 28.12
CA ASN A 388 14.00 -8.03 27.01
C ASN A 388 13.94 -9.53 26.66
N VAL A 389 13.71 -9.82 25.40
CA VAL A 389 13.64 -11.17 24.84
C VAL A 389 14.77 -11.36 23.83
N GLU A 390 14.81 -12.51 23.17
CA GLU A 390 15.82 -12.78 22.16
C GLU A 390 15.80 -11.79 21.01
N ASP A 391 16.96 -11.52 20.43
CA ASP A 391 17.08 -10.73 19.20
C ASP A 391 16.39 -11.46 18.04
N HIS A 392 15.71 -10.70 17.18
CA HIS A 392 15.02 -11.22 15.99
C HIS A 392 15.74 -10.81 14.71
N PRO A 393 15.61 -11.56 13.61
CA PRO A 393 16.11 -11.14 12.31
C PRO A 393 15.42 -9.84 11.86
N LEU A 394 16.12 -8.99 11.11
CA LEU A 394 15.56 -7.71 10.65
C LEU A 394 14.30 -7.88 9.79
N GLU A 395 14.19 -8.97 9.04
CA GLU A 395 12.99 -9.30 8.25
C GLU A 395 11.71 -9.42 9.09
N TYR A 396 11.84 -9.64 10.40
CA TYR A 396 10.71 -9.69 11.33
C TYR A 396 9.98 -8.34 11.46
N VAL A 397 10.58 -7.25 11.01
CA VAL A 397 9.94 -5.93 10.94
C VAL A 397 8.68 -5.95 10.05
N ASN A 398 8.67 -6.82 9.05
CA ASN A 398 7.55 -6.99 8.10
C ASN A 398 6.62 -8.15 8.47
N PHE A 399 6.95 -8.92 9.50
CA PHE A 399 6.17 -10.11 9.85
C PHE A 399 4.82 -9.74 10.45
N GLU A 400 3.77 -10.36 9.93
CA GLU A 400 2.40 -10.29 10.43
C GLU A 400 1.70 -11.62 10.12
N GLY A 401 0.90 -12.14 11.06
CA GLY A 401 0.18 -13.38 10.83
C GLY A 401 0.08 -14.30 12.04
N ALA A 402 -0.41 -15.51 11.81
CA ALA A 402 -0.60 -16.52 12.84
C ALA A 402 0.67 -17.36 13.06
N ILE A 403 1.20 -17.36 14.29
CA ILE A 403 2.16 -18.35 14.73
C ILE A 403 1.37 -19.58 15.21
N PRO A 404 1.59 -20.78 14.66
CA PRO A 404 0.78 -21.95 14.95
C PRO A 404 0.76 -22.32 16.44
N LYS A 405 -0.38 -22.80 16.91
CA LYS A 405 -0.53 -23.27 18.29
C LYS A 405 0.46 -24.42 18.56
N GLY A 406 1.18 -24.33 19.67
CA GLY A 406 2.23 -25.28 20.05
C GLY A 406 3.63 -24.88 19.58
N GLN A 407 3.78 -23.85 18.76
CA GLN A 407 5.06 -23.20 18.52
C GLN A 407 5.33 -22.11 19.56
N TYR A 408 6.60 -21.77 19.77
CA TYR A 408 6.99 -20.69 20.69
C TYR A 408 6.38 -19.36 20.23
N GLY A 409 5.68 -18.66 21.13
CA GLY A 409 4.96 -17.44 20.75
C GLY A 409 3.66 -17.68 19.98
N GLY A 410 3.12 -18.91 20.00
CA GLY A 410 1.88 -19.25 19.27
C GLY A 410 0.74 -18.29 19.55
N GLY A 411 0.13 -17.76 18.48
CA GLY A 411 -0.93 -16.76 18.53
C GLY A 411 -0.95 -15.88 17.30
N MET A 412 -1.78 -14.85 17.32
CA MET A 412 -1.92 -13.90 16.21
C MET A 412 -1.09 -12.65 16.47
N MET A 413 -0.33 -12.24 15.49
CA MET A 413 0.54 -11.08 15.55
C MET A 413 0.16 -10.07 14.46
N TRP A 414 -0.09 -8.82 14.85
CA TRP A 414 -0.36 -7.70 13.94
C TRP A 414 0.63 -6.57 14.18
N LYS A 415 0.98 -5.87 13.12
CA LYS A 415 1.75 -4.62 13.21
C LYS A 415 0.86 -3.51 13.77
N PHE A 416 1.19 -3.04 14.97
CA PHE A 416 0.53 -1.88 15.59
C PHE A 416 1.11 -0.56 15.06
N ALA A 417 2.45 -0.50 14.90
CA ALA A 417 3.16 0.62 14.29
C ALA A 417 4.47 0.13 13.68
N GLN A 418 4.87 0.69 12.56
CA GLN A 418 6.13 0.39 11.88
C GLN A 418 6.67 1.67 11.27
N GLY A 419 7.99 1.91 11.38
CA GLY A 419 8.61 3.12 10.85
C GLY A 419 10.08 3.23 11.17
N ARG A 420 10.53 4.46 11.37
CA ARG A 420 11.92 4.77 11.74
C ARG A 420 12.01 5.23 13.19
N TYR A 421 13.14 4.95 13.80
CA TYR A 421 13.46 5.48 15.12
C TYR A 421 14.85 6.10 15.13
N GLU A 422 15.06 7.00 16.08
CA GLU A 422 16.35 7.59 16.36
C GLU A 422 16.61 7.64 17.87
N ILE A 423 17.86 7.39 18.28
CA ILE A 423 18.28 7.54 19.67
C ILE A 423 18.61 9.01 19.91
N SER A 424 17.77 9.71 20.68
CA SER A 424 17.98 11.12 21.03
C SER A 424 19.01 11.33 22.14
N LYS A 425 19.17 10.35 23.04
CA LYS A 425 20.12 10.42 24.16
C LYS A 425 20.50 9.05 24.69
N GLN A 426 21.79 8.77 24.78
CA GLN A 426 22.32 7.57 25.40
C GLN A 426 22.59 7.78 26.90
N LYS A 427 22.29 6.77 27.73
CA LYS A 427 22.58 6.70 29.17
C LYS A 427 23.34 5.43 29.49
N LYS A 428 23.92 5.34 30.68
CA LYS A 428 24.65 4.15 31.14
C LYS A 428 23.74 2.93 31.28
N ASP A 429 22.50 3.15 31.70
CA ASP A 429 21.49 2.15 32.01
C ASP A 429 20.38 2.04 30.98
N GLY A 430 20.43 2.83 29.88
CA GLY A 430 19.38 2.85 28.88
C GLY A 430 19.52 3.98 27.86
N PHE A 431 18.45 4.35 27.21
CA PHE A 431 18.45 5.39 26.20
C PHE A 431 17.08 6.04 26.01
N TYR A 432 17.09 7.24 25.42
CA TYR A 432 15.91 7.92 24.94
C TYR A 432 15.83 7.73 23.42
N PHE A 433 14.63 7.52 22.91
CA PHE A 433 14.44 7.30 21.48
C PHE A 433 13.08 7.83 21.03
N ARG A 434 13.05 8.33 19.80
CA ARG A 434 11.82 8.79 19.15
C ARG A 434 11.39 7.77 18.10
N LEU A 435 10.14 7.34 18.19
CA LEU A 435 9.48 6.54 17.17
C LEU A 435 8.74 7.46 16.20
N GLN A 436 8.88 7.21 14.92
CA GLN A 436 8.29 8.02 13.85
C GLN A 436 7.59 7.09 12.84
N SER A 437 6.28 7.06 12.90
CA SER A 437 5.42 6.39 11.93
C SER A 437 4.10 7.15 11.78
N ARG A 438 3.23 6.69 10.90
CA ARG A 438 1.88 7.23 10.76
C ARG A 438 1.04 7.03 12.02
N GLU A 439 1.16 5.85 12.63
CA GLU A 439 0.36 5.41 13.79
C GLU A 439 0.93 5.92 15.10
N LEU A 440 2.25 6.18 15.13
CA LEU A 440 2.95 6.48 16.37
C LEU A 440 4.09 7.46 16.13
N ASN A 441 3.95 8.68 16.65
CA ASN A 441 5.02 9.67 16.73
C ASN A 441 5.17 10.07 18.18
N ALA A 442 6.19 9.53 18.86
CA ALA A 442 6.35 9.68 20.29
C ALA A 442 7.80 9.47 20.75
N GLU A 443 8.17 10.11 21.82
CA GLU A 443 9.48 9.95 22.43
C GLU A 443 9.39 9.13 23.72
N TYR A 444 10.26 8.13 23.83
CA TYR A 444 10.30 7.20 24.94
C TYR A 444 11.67 7.19 25.60
N ARG A 445 11.68 6.86 26.88
CA ARG A 445 12.85 6.43 27.64
C ARG A 445 12.70 4.96 27.96
N ILE A 446 13.76 4.17 27.74
CA ILE A 446 13.85 2.80 28.22
C ILE A 446 15.12 2.63 29.02
N HIS A 447 15.04 2.00 30.20
CA HIS A 447 16.20 1.77 31.04
C HIS A 447 16.14 0.42 31.72
N HIS A 448 17.32 -0.19 31.88
CA HIS A 448 17.51 -1.49 32.52
C HIS A 448 17.33 -1.36 34.03
N THR A 449 16.71 -2.35 34.64
CA THR A 449 16.52 -2.44 36.09
C THR A 449 17.24 -3.64 36.67
N LYS A 450 16.87 -4.84 36.29
CA LYS A 450 17.52 -6.08 36.73
C LYS A 450 17.30 -7.21 35.73
N GLU A 451 18.26 -8.12 35.59
CA GLU A 451 18.17 -9.28 34.67
C GLU A 451 17.72 -8.90 33.27
N ASN A 452 16.56 -9.36 32.81
CA ASN A 452 15.97 -9.01 31.52
C ASN A 452 14.85 -7.96 31.64
N GLN A 453 14.68 -7.34 32.82
CA GLN A 453 13.63 -6.36 33.08
C GLN A 453 14.11 -4.94 32.80
N TRP A 454 13.29 -4.23 32.06
CA TRP A 454 13.46 -2.82 31.69
C TRP A 454 12.19 -2.07 32.05
N LEU A 455 12.29 -0.77 32.23
CA LEU A 455 11.14 0.12 32.35
C LEU A 455 11.09 1.04 31.15
N LEU A 456 9.89 1.14 30.57
CA LEU A 456 9.57 2.00 29.44
C LEU A 456 8.66 3.13 29.91
N GLU A 457 8.97 4.35 29.51
CA GLU A 457 8.21 5.56 29.83
C GLU A 457 8.10 6.44 28.57
N ARG A 458 6.94 7.02 28.32
CA ARG A 458 6.79 8.09 27.33
C ARG A 458 7.23 9.41 27.96
N VAL A 459 8.03 10.22 27.24
CA VAL A 459 8.60 11.45 27.79
C VAL A 459 8.09 12.73 27.11
N ASP A 460 7.48 12.61 25.94
CA ASP A 460 6.80 13.71 25.26
C ASP A 460 5.30 13.77 25.62
N THR A 461 4.72 14.95 25.54
CA THR A 461 3.26 15.12 25.69
C THR A 461 2.56 14.66 24.42
N PRO A 462 1.61 13.71 24.48
CA PRO A 462 0.86 13.28 23.31
C PRO A 462 0.01 14.42 22.73
N GLN A 463 -0.17 14.45 21.42
CA GLN A 463 -1.08 15.40 20.78
C GLN A 463 -2.53 15.16 21.17
N LEU A 464 -2.89 13.90 21.46
CA LEU A 464 -4.21 13.48 21.92
C LEU A 464 -4.05 12.48 23.06
N ASP A 465 -4.60 12.80 24.21
CA ASP A 465 -4.74 11.87 25.34
C ASP A 465 -6.15 11.25 25.31
N TRP A 466 -6.25 10.03 24.77
CA TRP A 466 -7.53 9.34 24.58
C TRP A 466 -8.38 9.21 25.86
N LEU A 467 -7.74 9.26 27.03
CA LEU A 467 -8.44 9.21 28.30
C LEU A 467 -9.00 10.58 28.72
N ARG A 468 -8.29 11.66 28.42
CA ARG A 468 -8.58 13.01 28.94
C ARG A 468 -9.19 13.94 27.91
N ASP A 469 -8.78 13.79 26.63
CA ASP A 469 -9.28 14.63 25.56
C ASP A 469 -10.63 14.10 25.04
N PRO A 470 -11.67 14.93 24.97
CA PRO A 470 -12.99 14.48 24.54
C PRO A 470 -13.01 14.18 23.05
N VAL A 471 -13.13 12.90 22.72
CA VAL A 471 -13.31 12.44 21.33
C VAL A 471 -14.78 12.52 20.97
N GLN A 472 -15.09 13.16 19.84
CA GLN A 472 -16.45 13.31 19.35
C GLN A 472 -16.97 11.99 18.75
N PRO A 473 -18.15 11.49 19.15
CA PRO A 473 -18.73 10.32 18.53
C PRO A 473 -19.21 10.63 17.12
N MET A 474 -19.11 9.66 16.23
CA MET A 474 -19.67 9.77 14.88
C MET A 474 -21.18 10.03 14.95
N LEU A 475 -21.66 11.05 14.23
CA LEU A 475 -23.08 11.43 14.20
C LEU A 475 -23.79 10.71 13.05
N ALA A 476 -24.92 10.07 13.36
CA ALA A 476 -25.81 9.54 12.36
C ALA A 476 -26.55 10.67 11.62
N ARG A 477 -26.75 10.51 10.30
CA ARG A 477 -27.65 11.36 9.53
C ARG A 477 -29.09 10.82 9.63
N ALA A 478 -30.05 11.69 9.83
CA ALA A 478 -31.45 11.32 9.74
C ALA A 478 -31.89 11.20 8.28
N PHE A 479 -32.65 10.15 7.98
CA PHE A 479 -33.35 9.99 6.70
C PHE A 479 -34.82 9.81 6.96
N ASP A 480 -35.66 10.38 6.10
CA ASP A 480 -37.13 10.28 6.22
C ASP A 480 -37.66 8.87 5.94
N LYS A 481 -36.93 8.07 5.15
CA LYS A 481 -37.25 6.68 4.83
C LYS A 481 -35.98 5.85 4.80
N PRO A 482 -36.00 4.57 5.24
CA PRO A 482 -34.87 3.65 5.08
C PRO A 482 -34.50 3.55 3.61
N PRO A 483 -33.20 3.56 3.25
CA PRO A 483 -32.75 3.31 1.88
C PRO A 483 -33.17 1.90 1.45
N ALA A 484 -33.76 1.78 0.28
CA ALA A 484 -34.19 0.51 -0.29
C ALA A 484 -32.99 -0.18 -0.97
N SER A 485 -31.98 -0.59 -0.21
CA SER A 485 -30.79 -1.28 -0.71
C SER A 485 -30.44 -2.43 0.24
N THR A 486 -29.94 -3.52 -0.35
CA THR A 486 -29.38 -4.67 0.41
C THR A 486 -28.02 -4.37 1.03
N ASP A 487 -27.43 -3.21 0.73
CA ASP A 487 -26.09 -2.82 1.20
C ASP A 487 -26.11 -2.21 2.61
N TYR A 488 -27.28 -2.12 3.24
CA TYR A 488 -27.44 -1.58 4.58
C TYR A 488 -27.85 -2.65 5.56
N LEU A 489 -27.20 -2.65 6.72
CA LEU A 489 -27.65 -3.37 7.90
C LEU A 489 -28.62 -2.49 8.67
N TYR A 490 -29.75 -3.05 9.05
CA TYR A 490 -30.76 -2.36 9.85
C TYR A 490 -30.70 -2.88 11.28
N GLU A 491 -30.65 -1.96 12.23
CA GLU A 491 -30.72 -2.27 13.66
C GLU A 491 -31.80 -1.42 14.34
N VAL A 492 -32.30 -1.91 15.45
CA VAL A 492 -33.22 -1.14 16.26
C VAL A 492 -32.47 0.04 16.87
N LYS A 493 -32.97 1.25 16.67
CA LYS A 493 -32.45 2.42 17.37
C LYS A 493 -32.85 2.34 18.85
N TRP A 494 -31.85 2.04 19.68
CA TRP A 494 -32.03 2.12 21.13
C TRP A 494 -32.16 3.58 21.55
N ASP A 495 -33.16 3.84 22.42
CA ASP A 495 -33.27 5.13 23.07
C ASP A 495 -32.28 5.22 24.22
N GLY A 496 -31.37 6.20 24.16
CA GLY A 496 -30.29 6.30 25.10
C GLY A 496 -29.34 7.45 24.82
N ILE A 497 -28.34 7.58 25.66
CA ILE A 497 -27.26 8.58 25.53
C ILE A 497 -26.12 7.99 24.73
N ARG A 498 -25.68 8.68 23.68
CA ARG A 498 -24.46 8.34 22.99
C ARG A 498 -23.26 8.90 23.76
N ALA A 499 -22.36 8.04 24.14
CA ALA A 499 -21.15 8.41 24.87
C ALA A 499 -19.92 7.70 24.31
N MET A 500 -18.77 8.32 24.47
CA MET A 500 -17.45 7.73 24.25
C MET A 500 -16.90 7.31 25.62
N VAL A 501 -16.51 6.04 25.72
CA VAL A 501 -15.91 5.49 26.96
C VAL A 501 -14.44 5.22 26.68
N ALA A 502 -13.58 5.85 27.46
CA ALA A 502 -12.15 5.62 27.46
C ALA A 502 -11.73 4.91 28.74
N LEU A 503 -10.93 3.86 28.62
CA LEU A 503 -10.41 3.07 29.76
C LEU A 503 -8.91 2.87 29.59
N ASP A 504 -8.14 3.24 30.60
CA ASP A 504 -6.69 3.02 30.64
C ASP A 504 -6.23 2.80 32.08
N GLU A 505 -5.51 1.72 32.34
CA GLU A 505 -4.94 1.36 33.67
C GLU A 505 -5.97 1.40 34.84
N GLY A 506 -7.24 1.06 34.56
CA GLY A 506 -8.31 1.08 35.54
C GLY A 506 -8.96 2.47 35.73
N GLU A 507 -8.47 3.51 35.09
CA GLU A 507 -9.11 4.81 35.02
C GLU A 507 -10.12 4.82 33.87
N LEU A 508 -11.38 5.10 34.17
CA LEU A 508 -12.48 5.17 33.21
C LEU A 508 -12.95 6.61 33.07
N ARG A 509 -13.13 7.08 31.83
CA ARG A 509 -13.74 8.36 31.49
C ARG A 509 -14.88 8.16 30.50
N ILE A 510 -15.97 8.87 30.72
CA ILE A 510 -17.13 8.85 29.85
C ILE A 510 -17.41 10.27 29.38
N HIS A 511 -17.33 10.50 28.07
CA HIS A 511 -17.63 11.77 27.45
C HIS A 511 -18.94 11.68 26.68
N GLY A 512 -19.86 12.58 26.95
CA GLY A 512 -21.09 12.68 26.22
C GLY A 512 -20.91 13.24 24.78
N ARG A 513 -22.00 13.30 24.02
CA ARG A 513 -22.01 13.80 22.63
C ARG A 513 -21.34 15.18 22.46
N ASN A 514 -21.43 16.02 23.47
CA ASN A 514 -20.90 17.39 23.45
C ASN A 514 -19.46 17.49 23.99
N GLY A 515 -18.80 16.36 24.24
CA GLY A 515 -17.45 16.31 24.83
C GLY A 515 -17.41 16.59 26.34
N LEU A 516 -18.56 16.73 27.00
CA LEU A 516 -18.60 16.90 28.45
C LEU A 516 -18.30 15.59 29.16
N ASP A 517 -17.47 15.65 30.19
CA ASP A 517 -17.21 14.51 31.08
C ASP A 517 -18.49 14.22 31.90
N ILE A 518 -19.06 13.05 31.69
CA ILE A 518 -20.25 12.55 32.36
C ILE A 518 -19.96 11.28 33.19
N THR A 519 -18.72 11.00 33.46
CA THR A 519 -18.25 9.80 34.18
C THR A 519 -18.98 9.60 35.51
N THR A 520 -19.19 10.66 36.27
CA THR A 520 -19.85 10.61 37.59
C THR A 520 -21.35 10.33 37.52
N GLN A 521 -21.95 10.48 36.32
CA GLN A 521 -23.40 10.22 36.14
C GLN A 521 -23.69 8.73 35.95
N PHE A 522 -22.65 7.91 35.72
CA PHE A 522 -22.76 6.48 35.46
C PHE A 522 -21.82 5.68 36.39
N PRO A 523 -22.04 5.73 37.72
CA PRO A 523 -21.18 5.02 38.67
C PRO A 523 -21.21 3.51 38.48
N GLU A 524 -22.28 2.97 37.91
CA GLU A 524 -22.46 1.55 37.61
C GLU A 524 -21.56 1.05 36.45
N LEU A 525 -21.03 1.96 35.63
CA LEU A 525 -20.09 1.62 34.56
C LEU A 525 -18.64 1.62 35.02
N GLN A 526 -18.36 1.98 36.27
CA GLN A 526 -17.04 1.87 36.87
C GLN A 526 -16.74 0.40 37.20
N VAL A 527 -16.63 -0.41 36.17
CA VAL A 527 -16.30 -1.83 36.28
C VAL A 527 -14.79 -2.06 36.25
N PRO A 528 -14.28 -3.07 36.95
CA PRO A 528 -12.85 -3.40 36.91
C PRO A 528 -12.39 -3.66 35.46
N GLU A 529 -11.18 -3.23 35.14
CA GLU A 529 -10.52 -3.42 33.83
C GLU A 529 -10.65 -4.85 33.27
N GLN A 530 -10.78 -5.83 34.14
CA GLN A 530 -10.95 -7.24 33.80
C GLN A 530 -12.30 -7.58 33.12
N ALA A 531 -13.30 -6.72 33.24
CA ALA A 531 -14.61 -6.91 32.60
C ALA A 531 -14.60 -6.51 31.12
N PHE A 532 -13.66 -5.66 30.69
CA PHE A 532 -13.48 -5.29 29.29
C PHE A 532 -12.35 -6.10 28.68
N ARG A 533 -12.69 -7.26 28.13
CA ARG A 533 -11.79 -7.96 27.23
C ARG A 533 -11.91 -7.25 25.86
N ALA A 534 -11.04 -6.28 25.61
CA ALA A 534 -10.88 -5.78 24.26
C ALA A 534 -10.37 -6.94 23.39
N THR A 535 -11.23 -7.40 22.51
CA THR A 535 -10.90 -8.37 21.49
C THR A 535 -10.09 -7.72 20.37
#